data_ee1832c76a3d30fefbcf10b1113cafb6
#
_entry.id   ee1832c76a3d30fefbcf10b1113cafb6
#
_cell.length_a   1.000
_cell.length_b   1.000
_cell.length_c   1.000
_cell.angle_alpha   90.00
_cell.angle_beta   90.00
_cell.angle_gamma   90.00
#
_symmetry.space_group_name_H-M   'P 1'
#
loop_
_entity.id
_entity.type
_entity.pdbx_description
1 polymer ?
#
loop_
_entity_poly.entity_id
_entity_poly.type
_entity_poly.pdbx_seq_one_letter_code
_entity_poly.pdbx_strand_id
1 'polypeptide(L)' 'MSKSKFEEIYRDLKYHVEQGDYLYSELLPSENNLIGIYDCSRNTIRRAIAGLVGDGYVQ' A
#
# COMPACT_ATOMS: atom_id res chain seq x y z
N MET A 1 -15.35 1.34 15.86
CA MET A 1 -15.38 1.99 14.53
C MET A 1 -14.43 1.29 13.61
N SER A 2 -14.90 0.91 12.48
CA SER A 2 -14.04 0.27 11.50
C SER A 2 -13.35 1.33 10.65
N LYS A 3 -12.12 1.05 10.28
CA LYS A 3 -11.41 1.91 9.36
C LYS A 3 -11.72 1.46 7.95
N SER A 4 -11.57 2.36 6.99
CA SER A 4 -11.72 1.96 5.61
C SER A 4 -10.59 1.02 5.23
N LYS A 5 -10.85 0.14 4.27
CA LYS A 5 -9.85 -0.79 3.79
C LYS A 5 -8.64 -0.03 3.24
N PHE A 6 -8.91 1.09 2.57
CA PHE A 6 -7.87 1.95 2.06
C PHE A 6 -6.91 2.40 3.17
N GLU A 7 -7.45 2.84 4.30
CA GLU A 7 -6.61 3.30 5.40
C GLU A 7 -5.76 2.18 5.99
N GLU A 8 -6.35 1.01 6.14
CA GLU A 8 -5.60 -0.15 6.65
C GLU A 8 -4.41 -0.46 5.74
N ILE A 9 -4.65 -0.51 4.45
CA ILE A 9 -3.63 -0.85 3.48
C ILE A 9 -2.54 0.23 3.46
N TYR A 10 -2.96 1.50 3.44
CA TYR A 10 -2.02 2.60 3.43
C TYR A 10 -1.08 2.53 4.63
N ARG A 11 -1.65 2.36 5.82
CA ARG A 11 -0.84 2.34 7.05
C ARG A 11 0.08 1.14 7.09
N ASP A 12 -0.39 0.00 6.63
CA ASP A 12 0.40 -1.21 6.62
C ASP A 12 1.58 -1.09 5.64
N LEU A 13 1.31 -0.62 4.44
CA LEU A 13 2.36 -0.41 3.46
C LEU A 13 3.37 0.65 3.92
N LYS A 14 2.87 1.72 4.49
CA LYS A 14 3.73 2.77 5.03
C LYS A 14 4.67 2.20 6.09
N TYR A 15 4.13 1.39 6.99
CA TYR A 15 4.93 0.75 8.02
C TYR A 15 6.05 -0.08 7.40
N HIS A 16 5.72 -0.90 6.41
CA HIS A 16 6.73 -1.75 5.78
C HIS A 16 7.80 -0.94 5.05
N VAL A 17 7.39 0.15 4.41
CA VAL A 17 8.35 1.03 3.75
C VAL A 17 9.29 1.64 4.79
N GLU A 18 8.75 2.09 5.91
CA GLU A 18 9.55 2.70 6.98
C GLU A 18 10.50 1.70 7.62
N GLN A 19 10.10 0.45 7.68
CA GLN A 19 10.95 -0.61 8.24
C GLN A 19 12.00 -1.12 7.25
N GLY A 20 11.93 -0.67 6.00
CA GLY A 20 12.86 -1.11 4.98
C GLY A 20 12.49 -2.40 4.28
N ASP A 21 11.28 -2.91 4.54
CA ASP A 21 10.81 -4.13 3.86
C ASP A 21 10.59 -3.87 2.38
N TYR A 22 10.14 -2.67 2.05
CA TYR A 22 9.92 -2.25 0.66
C TYR A 22 10.72 -0.96 0.46
N LEU A 23 11.89 -1.06 -0.13
CA LEU A 23 12.77 0.10 -0.24
C LEU A 23 12.33 1.09 -1.31
N TYR A 24 11.77 0.59 -2.40
CA TYR A 24 11.31 1.43 -3.50
C TYR A 24 10.09 0.78 -4.11
N SER A 25 9.42 1.53 -4.96
CA SER A 25 8.20 1.03 -5.59
C SER A 25 8.42 -0.29 -6.33
N GLU A 26 9.60 -0.49 -6.88
CA GLU A 26 9.89 -1.74 -7.58
C GLU A 26 9.95 -2.94 -6.67
N LEU A 27 10.09 -2.72 -5.35
CA LEU A 27 10.11 -3.79 -4.38
C LEU A 27 8.76 -4.04 -3.73
N LEU A 28 7.78 -3.21 -4.04
CA LEU A 28 6.42 -3.46 -3.58
C LEU A 28 5.84 -4.66 -4.35
N PRO A 29 5.02 -5.48 -3.70
CA PRO A 29 4.31 -6.51 -4.43
C PRO A 29 3.46 -5.90 -5.53
N SER A 30 3.19 -6.66 -6.57
CA SER A 30 2.34 -6.19 -7.66
C SER A 30 0.93 -5.89 -7.15
N GLU A 31 0.17 -5.11 -7.93
CA GLU A 31 -1.22 -4.84 -7.58
C GLU A 31 -1.99 -6.13 -7.38
N ASN A 32 -1.78 -7.11 -8.25
CA ASN A 32 -2.48 -8.39 -8.13
C ASN A 32 -2.13 -9.09 -6.83
N ASN A 33 -0.86 -9.06 -6.43
CA ASN A 33 -0.45 -9.66 -5.18
C ASN A 33 -1.07 -8.93 -4.00
N LEU A 34 -1.07 -7.61 -4.04
CA LEU A 34 -1.65 -6.82 -2.95
C LEU A 34 -3.15 -7.04 -2.83
N ILE A 35 -3.84 -7.17 -3.95
CA ILE A 35 -5.26 -7.48 -3.95
C ILE A 35 -5.50 -8.80 -3.23
N GLY A 36 -4.66 -9.79 -3.49
CA GLY A 36 -4.78 -11.09 -2.82
C GLY A 36 -4.44 -11.02 -1.35
N ILE A 37 -3.40 -10.28 -0.99
CA ILE A 37 -2.96 -10.17 0.41
C ILE A 37 -4.03 -9.46 1.25
N TYR A 38 -4.58 -8.38 0.74
CA TYR A 38 -5.51 -7.55 1.51
C TYR A 38 -6.97 -7.83 1.22
N ASP A 39 -7.24 -8.68 0.23
CA ASP A 39 -8.60 -9.06 -0.14
C ASP A 39 -9.47 -7.82 -0.38
N CYS A 40 -9.05 -7.01 -1.35
CA CYS A 40 -9.73 -5.76 -1.65
C CYS A 40 -9.74 -5.53 -3.16
N SER A 41 -10.36 -4.42 -3.59
CA SER A 41 -10.45 -4.11 -5.01
C SER A 41 -9.15 -3.47 -5.49
N ARG A 42 -8.95 -3.52 -6.80
CA ARG A 42 -7.79 -2.89 -7.42
C ARG A 42 -7.78 -1.38 -7.17
N ASN A 43 -8.95 -0.75 -7.22
CA ASN A 43 -9.03 0.69 -6.97
C ASN A 43 -8.55 1.05 -5.57
N THR A 44 -8.89 0.23 -4.59
CA THR A 44 -8.44 0.47 -3.22
C THR A 44 -6.92 0.40 -3.12
N ILE A 45 -6.32 -0.58 -3.78
CA ILE A 45 -4.86 -0.72 -3.79
C ILE A 45 -4.22 0.49 -4.47
N ARG A 46 -4.76 0.89 -5.62
CA ARG A 46 -4.22 2.04 -6.35
C ARG A 46 -4.28 3.32 -5.54
N ARG A 47 -5.38 3.52 -4.82
CA ARG A 47 -5.52 4.70 -3.98
C ARG A 47 -4.51 4.71 -2.85
N ALA A 48 -4.26 3.54 -2.25
CA ALA A 48 -3.28 3.45 -1.18
C ALA A 48 -1.87 3.74 -1.69
N ILE A 49 -1.51 3.17 -2.84
CA ILE A 49 -0.20 3.41 -3.43
C ILE A 49 -0.05 4.87 -3.85
N ALA A 50 -1.09 5.45 -4.43
CA ALA A 50 -1.05 6.86 -4.82
C ALA A 50 -0.82 7.75 -3.61
N GLY A 51 -1.43 7.41 -2.47
CA GLY A 51 -1.19 8.15 -1.23
C GLY A 51 0.27 8.06 -0.78
N LEU A 52 0.86 6.87 -0.88
CA LEU A 52 2.26 6.69 -0.52
C LEU A 52 3.17 7.49 -1.44
N VAL A 53 2.88 7.50 -2.74
CA VAL A 53 3.65 8.29 -3.69
C VAL A 53 3.52 9.77 -3.38
N GLY A 54 2.30 10.23 -3.12
CA GLY A 54 2.07 11.63 -2.81
C GLY A 54 2.76 12.07 -1.52
N ASP A 55 2.92 11.17 -0.57
CA ASP A 55 3.59 11.46 0.69
C ASP A 55 5.10 11.22 0.63
N GLY A 56 5.60 10.73 -0.51
CA GLY A 56 7.03 10.55 -0.71
C GLY A 56 7.60 9.25 -0.17
N TYR A 57 6.76 8.29 0.18
CA TYR A 57 7.25 7.01 0.70
C TYR A 57 7.74 6.07 -0.40
N VAL A 58 7.16 6.17 -1.58
CA VAL A 58 7.57 5.38 -2.75
C VAL A 58 7.57 6.28 -3.96
N GLN A 59 8.16 5.80 -5.04
CA GLN A 59 8.23 6.58 -6.28
C GLN A 59 7.63 5.81 -7.43
#